data_49f2d44db02b16e3f676cd39adf32076
#
_entry.id   49f2d44db02b16e3f676cd39adf32076
#
_cell.length_a   1.000
_cell.length_b   1.000
_cell.length_c   1.000
_cell.angle_alpha   90.00
_cell.angle_beta   90.00
_cell.angle_gamma   90.00
#
_symmetry.space_group_name_H-M   'P 1'
#
loop_
_entity.id
_entity.type
_entity.pdbx_description
1 polymer ?
#
loop_
_entity_poly.entity_id
_entity_poly.type
_entity_poly.pdbx_seq_one_letter_code
_entity_poly.pdbx_strand_id
1 'polypeptide(L)'
;MVVIAAAAFLALGLLNFDFSRDWWRGQRFRLVVGLPLCLIYAYVALPPLVFPQAITLMLLTLIPNVAMTVAEAARKIVVSRRIVSIRRTPILPPLVALGAVLLYGGVLTALPIVDASGLRDLTGGTTTAEKPPPADLRHVRVVPQESAEFSGDKVLGQLGAYYLVGDYSVQSENGQLVWVAPLDFQGPVPWLARGTSPGVIVVSAENPDAPAELRQRQPLRYIPSALLNANLQRHVYMRYGTELLLETTLQLDAAGDPKYVVTLGRPTIGWSGEIVTAVV
;
A
#
# COMPACT_ATOMS: atom_id res chain seq x y z
N MET A 1 1.04 -16.60 3.11
CA MET A 1 -0.19 -16.98 2.39
C MET A 1 -0.65 -15.86 1.44
N VAL A 2 -0.79 -14.62 1.91
CA VAL A 2 -1.31 -13.48 1.11
C VAL A 2 -0.51 -13.20 -0.17
N VAL A 3 0.82 -13.15 -0.11
CA VAL A 3 1.68 -12.94 -1.30
C VAL A 3 1.49 -14.05 -2.35
N ILE A 4 1.33 -15.30 -1.91
CA ILE A 4 1.09 -16.42 -2.83
C ILE A 4 -0.29 -16.27 -3.49
N ALA A 5 -1.30 -15.85 -2.73
CA ALA A 5 -2.63 -15.60 -3.28
C ALA A 5 -2.59 -14.43 -4.29
N ALA A 6 -1.90 -13.34 -3.98
CA ALA A 6 -1.70 -12.21 -4.90
C ALA A 6 -0.97 -12.65 -6.18
N ALA A 7 0.11 -13.42 -6.05
CA ALA A 7 0.83 -13.96 -7.19
C ALA A 7 -0.02 -14.92 -8.04
N ALA A 8 -0.86 -15.74 -7.40
CA ALA A 8 -1.79 -16.63 -8.10
C ALA A 8 -2.85 -15.82 -8.86
N PHE A 9 -3.40 -14.78 -8.26
CA PHE A 9 -4.34 -13.87 -8.94
C PHE A 9 -3.71 -13.21 -10.17
N LEU A 10 -2.50 -12.69 -10.04
CA LEU A 10 -1.73 -12.15 -11.16
C LEU A 10 -1.49 -13.21 -12.26
N ALA A 11 -1.13 -14.42 -11.85
CA ALA A 11 -0.85 -15.52 -12.78
C ALA A 11 -2.09 -15.96 -13.59
N LEU A 12 -3.30 -15.75 -13.09
CA LEU A 12 -4.53 -16.00 -13.85
C LEU A 12 -4.57 -15.16 -15.14
N GLY A 13 -4.09 -13.92 -15.11
CA GLY A 13 -3.99 -13.07 -16.29
C GLY A 13 -2.99 -13.58 -17.34
N LEU A 14 -2.08 -14.49 -16.99
CA LEU A 14 -1.09 -15.07 -17.91
C LEU A 14 -1.60 -16.34 -18.60
N LEU A 15 -2.85 -16.76 -18.34
CA LEU A 15 -3.40 -17.95 -18.98
C LEU A 15 -3.47 -17.79 -20.50
N ASN A 16 -3.04 -18.83 -21.21
CA ASN A 16 -3.11 -18.85 -22.65
C ASN A 16 -4.51 -19.27 -23.10
N PHE A 17 -5.17 -18.44 -23.88
CA PHE A 17 -6.49 -18.70 -24.45
C PHE A 17 -6.45 -19.44 -25.82
N ASP A 18 -5.25 -19.83 -26.28
CA ASP A 18 -5.09 -20.65 -27.48
C ASP A 18 -5.31 -22.13 -27.14
N PHE A 19 -6.55 -22.61 -27.18
CA PHE A 19 -6.91 -24.00 -26.93
C PHE A 19 -6.48 -24.97 -28.06
N SER A 20 -5.31 -24.74 -28.66
CA SER A 20 -4.71 -25.61 -29.67
C SER A 20 -4.02 -26.84 -29.01
N ARG A 21 -3.66 -27.83 -29.86
CA ARG A 21 -2.98 -29.05 -29.41
C ARG A 21 -1.63 -28.81 -28.71
N ASP A 22 -1.00 -27.66 -29.02
CA ASP A 22 0.27 -27.22 -28.42
C ASP A 22 0.08 -26.23 -27.26
N TRP A 23 -1.19 -26.05 -26.81
CA TRP A 23 -1.55 -25.14 -25.74
C TRP A 23 -0.66 -25.28 -24.49
N TRP A 24 -0.40 -26.54 -24.10
CA TRP A 24 0.35 -26.84 -22.89
C TRP A 24 1.81 -26.41 -22.93
N ARG A 25 2.44 -26.42 -24.12
CA ARG A 25 3.81 -25.95 -24.28
C ARG A 25 3.91 -24.43 -24.11
N GLY A 26 3.01 -23.69 -24.73
CA GLY A 26 2.93 -22.23 -24.57
C GLY A 26 2.60 -21.84 -23.13
N GLN A 27 1.66 -22.55 -22.50
CA GLN A 27 1.29 -22.31 -21.11
C GLN A 27 2.42 -22.56 -20.11
N ARG A 28 3.19 -23.65 -20.29
CA ARG A 28 4.36 -23.93 -19.46
C ARG A 28 5.38 -22.81 -19.48
N PHE A 29 5.72 -22.30 -20.65
CA PHE A 29 6.66 -21.20 -20.78
C PHE A 29 6.16 -19.95 -20.03
N ARG A 30 4.91 -19.57 -20.23
CA ARG A 30 4.30 -18.41 -19.55
C ARG A 30 4.28 -18.56 -18.03
N LEU A 31 3.98 -19.77 -17.52
CA LEU A 31 3.98 -20.03 -16.10
C LEU A 31 5.39 -20.07 -15.50
N VAL A 32 6.35 -20.71 -16.19
CA VAL A 32 7.74 -20.81 -15.69
C VAL A 32 8.39 -19.44 -15.58
N VAL A 33 8.15 -18.54 -16.51
CA VAL A 33 8.69 -17.18 -16.47
C VAL A 33 7.80 -16.24 -15.67
N GLY A 34 6.49 -16.33 -15.85
CA GLY A 34 5.54 -15.38 -15.29
C GLY A 34 5.30 -15.58 -13.79
N LEU A 35 5.24 -16.82 -13.28
CA LEU A 35 5.02 -17.07 -11.86
C LEU A 35 6.09 -16.47 -10.95
N PRO A 36 7.40 -16.65 -11.23
CA PRO A 36 8.43 -15.96 -10.44
C PRO A 36 8.29 -14.44 -10.48
N LEU A 37 7.99 -13.86 -11.65
CA LEU A 37 7.79 -12.42 -11.79
C LEU A 37 6.56 -11.94 -11.00
N CYS A 38 5.45 -12.68 -11.04
CA CYS A 38 4.27 -12.39 -10.24
C CYS A 38 4.56 -12.48 -8.73
N LEU A 39 5.35 -13.46 -8.30
CA LEU A 39 5.77 -13.57 -6.90
C LEU A 39 6.65 -12.41 -6.45
N ILE A 40 7.63 -12.02 -7.28
CA ILE A 40 8.50 -10.87 -6.99
C ILE A 40 7.65 -9.59 -6.93
N TYR A 41 6.77 -9.38 -7.92
CA TYR A 41 5.89 -8.22 -7.94
C TYR A 41 4.97 -8.19 -6.71
N ALA A 42 4.30 -9.30 -6.38
CA ALA A 42 3.41 -9.39 -5.23
C ALA A 42 4.15 -9.13 -3.91
N TYR A 43 5.42 -9.56 -3.82
CA TYR A 43 6.25 -9.34 -2.64
C TYR A 43 6.73 -7.88 -2.51
N VAL A 44 7.03 -7.22 -3.63
CA VAL A 44 7.56 -5.84 -3.64
C VAL A 44 6.42 -4.81 -3.58
N ALA A 45 5.40 -4.97 -4.43
CA ALA A 45 4.32 -4.01 -4.60
C ALA A 45 3.21 -4.13 -3.54
N LEU A 46 3.12 -5.26 -2.82
CA LEU A 46 2.13 -5.52 -1.78
C LEU A 46 0.69 -5.18 -2.23
N PRO A 47 0.23 -5.70 -3.37
CA PRO A 47 -1.05 -5.31 -3.92
C PRO A 47 -2.20 -5.78 -3.02
N PRO A 48 -3.14 -4.91 -2.64
CA PRO A 48 -4.26 -5.29 -1.79
C PRO A 48 -5.17 -6.30 -2.50
N LEU A 49 -5.51 -7.39 -1.82
CA LEU A 49 -6.43 -8.41 -2.31
C LEU A 49 -7.88 -8.07 -1.99
N VAL A 50 -8.25 -6.84 -2.26
CA VAL A 50 -9.59 -6.29 -2.02
C VAL A 50 -10.28 -6.10 -3.36
N PHE A 51 -11.55 -6.46 -3.44
CA PHE A 51 -12.37 -6.10 -4.59
C PHE A 51 -12.63 -4.58 -4.57
N PRO A 52 -12.48 -3.82 -5.66
CA PRO A 52 -12.19 -4.23 -7.03
C PRO A 52 -10.70 -4.29 -7.41
N GLN A 53 -9.78 -3.89 -6.52
CA GLN A 53 -8.34 -3.77 -6.81
C GLN A 53 -7.71 -5.11 -7.23
N ALA A 54 -8.14 -6.21 -6.62
CA ALA A 54 -7.66 -7.55 -6.98
C ALA A 54 -7.94 -7.90 -8.45
N ILE A 55 -9.13 -7.54 -8.95
CA ILE A 55 -9.48 -7.75 -10.37
C ILE A 55 -8.64 -6.85 -11.25
N THR A 56 -8.48 -5.58 -10.90
CA THR A 56 -7.62 -4.65 -11.63
C THR A 56 -6.21 -5.19 -11.78
N LEU A 57 -5.69 -5.82 -10.73
CA LEU A 57 -4.39 -6.45 -10.74
C LEU A 57 -4.29 -7.60 -11.75
N MET A 58 -5.31 -8.47 -11.80
CA MET A 58 -5.39 -9.53 -12.79
C MET A 58 -5.40 -8.96 -14.23
N LEU A 59 -6.07 -7.81 -14.41
CA LEU A 59 -6.18 -7.15 -15.70
C LEU A 59 -4.86 -6.58 -16.20
N LEU A 60 -3.98 -6.10 -15.32
CA LEU A 60 -2.65 -5.62 -15.69
C LEU A 60 -1.82 -6.72 -16.38
N THR A 61 -2.01 -7.98 -16.00
CA THR A 61 -1.29 -9.10 -16.62
C THR A 61 -1.94 -9.57 -17.91
N LEU A 62 -3.19 -9.23 -18.18
CA LEU A 62 -3.86 -9.51 -19.45
C LEU A 62 -3.24 -8.73 -20.63
N ILE A 63 -2.81 -7.49 -20.41
CA ILE A 63 -2.18 -6.68 -21.48
C ILE A 63 -0.96 -7.36 -22.06
N PRO A 64 0.08 -7.72 -21.27
CA PRO A 64 1.22 -8.45 -21.81
C PRO A 64 0.84 -9.83 -22.36
N ASN A 65 -0.17 -10.50 -21.82
CA ASN A 65 -0.68 -11.76 -22.34
C ASN A 65 -1.25 -11.62 -23.75
N VAL A 66 -2.07 -10.61 -23.99
CA VAL A 66 -2.59 -10.30 -25.33
C VAL A 66 -1.45 -9.99 -26.30
N ALA A 67 -0.49 -9.16 -25.89
CA ALA A 67 0.67 -8.82 -26.71
C ALA A 67 1.51 -10.06 -27.07
N MET A 68 1.77 -10.95 -26.14
CA MET A 68 2.45 -12.22 -26.38
C MET A 68 1.68 -13.11 -27.35
N THR A 69 0.37 -13.22 -27.20
CA THR A 69 -0.48 -14.03 -28.07
C THR A 69 -0.47 -13.50 -29.52
N VAL A 70 -0.54 -12.18 -29.68
CA VAL A 70 -0.45 -11.52 -30.99
C VAL A 70 0.93 -11.73 -31.61
N ALA A 71 2.00 -11.60 -30.81
CA ALA A 71 3.38 -11.83 -31.31
C ALA A 71 3.60 -13.29 -31.73
N GLU A 72 3.08 -14.25 -30.99
CA GLU A 72 3.13 -15.69 -31.35
C GLU A 72 2.35 -15.97 -32.63
N ALA A 73 1.17 -15.36 -32.79
CA ALA A 73 0.39 -15.47 -34.01
C ALA A 73 1.12 -14.86 -35.22
N ALA A 74 1.71 -13.68 -35.08
CA ALA A 74 2.48 -13.03 -36.12
C ALA A 74 3.72 -13.85 -36.53
N ARG A 75 4.43 -14.43 -35.55
CA ARG A 75 5.57 -15.33 -35.86
C ARG A 75 5.15 -16.55 -36.66
N LYS A 76 4.02 -17.18 -36.36
CA LYS A 76 3.48 -18.32 -37.11
C LYS A 76 3.16 -17.94 -38.57
N ILE A 77 2.69 -16.73 -38.82
CA ILE A 77 2.41 -16.22 -40.15
C ILE A 77 3.71 -16.00 -40.96
N VAL A 78 4.72 -15.40 -40.35
CA VAL A 78 6.00 -15.08 -40.99
C VAL A 78 6.82 -16.33 -41.33
N VAL A 79 6.82 -17.34 -40.45
CA VAL A 79 7.57 -18.59 -40.65
C VAL A 79 6.90 -19.48 -41.68
N SER A 80 5.59 -19.41 -41.84
CA SER A 80 4.86 -20.19 -42.88
C SER A 80 4.73 -19.41 -44.16
N ARG A 81 5.78 -19.42 -45.03
CA ARG A 81 5.76 -18.87 -46.39
C ARG A 81 4.78 -19.55 -47.33
N ARG A 82 4.03 -20.55 -46.91
CA ARG A 82 2.87 -21.06 -47.64
C ARG A 82 1.63 -20.31 -47.19
N ILE A 83 0.81 -19.86 -48.12
CA ILE A 83 -0.55 -19.37 -47.92
C ILE A 83 -1.35 -20.50 -47.24
N VAL A 84 -1.08 -20.70 -45.99
CA VAL A 84 -1.96 -21.50 -45.13
C VAL A 84 -3.10 -20.56 -44.80
N SER A 85 -4.28 -20.94 -45.25
CA SER A 85 -5.53 -20.29 -44.89
C SER A 85 -5.46 -19.71 -43.51
N ILE A 86 -5.87 -18.46 -43.32
CA ILE A 86 -6.05 -17.78 -42.02
C ILE A 86 -7.07 -18.57 -41.20
N ARG A 87 -6.74 -19.81 -40.94
CA ARG A 87 -7.55 -20.72 -40.19
C ARG A 87 -7.24 -20.48 -38.70
N ARG A 88 -7.94 -19.43 -38.19
CA ARG A 88 -8.22 -19.26 -36.78
C ARG A 88 -6.97 -19.22 -35.89
N THR A 89 -6.16 -18.17 -36.03
CA THR A 89 -5.43 -17.71 -34.85
C THR A 89 -6.48 -17.29 -33.84
N PRO A 90 -6.51 -17.84 -32.62
CA PRO A 90 -7.52 -17.49 -31.64
C PRO A 90 -7.21 -16.14 -31.01
N ILE A 91 -7.29 -15.09 -31.83
CA ILE A 91 -7.13 -13.69 -31.38
C ILE A 91 -8.44 -13.23 -30.70
N LEU A 92 -9.56 -13.84 -31.06
CA LEU A 92 -10.86 -13.46 -30.54
C LEU A 92 -10.99 -13.60 -29.01
N PRO A 93 -10.58 -14.73 -28.36
CA PRO A 93 -10.69 -14.82 -26.90
C PRO A 93 -9.93 -13.73 -26.14
N PRO A 94 -8.64 -13.43 -26.44
CA PRO A 94 -7.94 -12.36 -25.74
C PRO A 94 -8.50 -10.96 -26.04
N LEU A 95 -9.05 -10.73 -27.23
CA LEU A 95 -9.74 -9.47 -27.55
C LEU A 95 -11.03 -9.33 -26.77
N VAL A 96 -11.82 -10.40 -26.63
CA VAL A 96 -13.03 -10.41 -25.81
C VAL A 96 -12.67 -10.19 -24.33
N ALA A 97 -11.63 -10.84 -23.83
CA ALA A 97 -11.14 -10.63 -22.48
C ALA A 97 -10.71 -9.16 -22.27
N LEU A 98 -9.94 -8.58 -23.20
CA LEU A 98 -9.56 -7.17 -23.13
C LEU A 98 -10.78 -6.25 -23.16
N GLY A 99 -11.76 -6.52 -24.01
CA GLY A 99 -13.01 -5.77 -24.07
C GLY A 99 -13.79 -5.84 -22.77
N ALA A 100 -13.89 -7.02 -22.15
CA ALA A 100 -14.53 -7.21 -20.85
C ALA A 100 -13.81 -6.42 -19.73
N VAL A 101 -12.47 -6.38 -19.79
CA VAL A 101 -11.64 -5.59 -18.89
C VAL A 101 -11.92 -4.10 -19.00
N LEU A 102 -11.90 -3.58 -20.24
CA LEU A 102 -12.14 -2.16 -20.49
C LEU A 102 -13.56 -1.78 -20.06
N LEU A 103 -14.55 -2.65 -20.34
CA LEU A 103 -15.92 -2.47 -19.89
C LEU A 103 -15.99 -2.43 -18.36
N TYR A 104 -15.35 -3.39 -17.69
CA TYR A 104 -15.29 -3.44 -16.23
C TYR A 104 -14.65 -2.19 -15.64
N GLY A 105 -13.49 -1.77 -16.16
CA GLY A 105 -12.82 -0.54 -15.73
C GLY A 105 -13.69 0.70 -15.97
N GLY A 106 -14.36 0.77 -17.11
CA GLY A 106 -15.32 1.83 -17.43
C GLY A 106 -16.49 1.88 -16.45
N VAL A 107 -17.08 0.73 -16.12
CA VAL A 107 -18.16 0.63 -15.13
C VAL A 107 -17.67 1.09 -13.75
N LEU A 108 -16.52 0.61 -13.27
CA LEU A 108 -15.97 1.02 -11.97
C LEU A 108 -15.67 2.52 -11.90
N THR A 109 -15.23 3.11 -13.00
CA THR A 109 -14.98 4.56 -13.08
C THR A 109 -16.27 5.37 -13.12
N ALA A 110 -17.33 4.81 -13.73
CA ALA A 110 -18.63 5.47 -13.83
C ALA A 110 -19.48 5.35 -12.57
N LEU A 111 -19.28 4.29 -11.76
CA LEU A 111 -20.07 4.05 -10.54
C LEU A 111 -20.14 5.26 -9.60
N PRO A 112 -19.06 5.99 -9.29
CA PRO A 112 -19.11 7.18 -8.43
C PRO A 112 -19.96 8.31 -9.02
N ILE A 113 -20.05 8.39 -10.35
CA ILE A 113 -20.86 9.39 -11.04
C ILE A 113 -22.35 9.00 -10.94
N VAL A 114 -22.64 7.73 -11.12
CA VAL A 114 -24.02 7.20 -11.06
C VAL A 114 -24.56 7.24 -9.65
N ASP A 115 -23.75 6.96 -8.65
CA ASP A 115 -24.11 6.96 -7.23
C ASP A 115 -23.56 8.19 -6.47
N ALA A 116 -23.58 9.35 -7.12
CA ALA A 116 -23.13 10.59 -6.50
C ALA A 116 -23.96 10.97 -5.26
N SER A 117 -25.24 10.56 -5.20
CA SER A 117 -26.08 10.75 -4.01
C SER A 117 -25.61 9.90 -2.83
N GLY A 118 -25.29 8.62 -3.06
CA GLY A 118 -24.77 7.74 -2.02
C GLY A 118 -23.40 8.21 -1.50
N LEU A 119 -22.53 8.71 -2.37
CA LEU A 119 -21.25 9.32 -1.97
C LEU A 119 -21.46 10.58 -1.12
N ARG A 120 -22.42 11.40 -1.49
CA ARG A 120 -22.79 12.59 -0.71
C ARG A 120 -23.30 12.20 0.68
N ASP A 121 -24.10 11.15 0.78
CA ASP A 121 -24.66 10.70 2.06
C ASP A 121 -23.57 10.12 2.98
N LEU A 122 -22.49 9.55 2.44
CA LEU A 122 -21.31 9.14 3.21
C LEU A 122 -20.58 10.32 3.87
N THR A 123 -20.61 11.50 3.23
CA THR A 123 -20.01 12.72 3.77
C THR A 123 -20.99 13.56 4.58
N GLY A 124 -22.26 13.15 4.61
CA GLY A 124 -23.32 13.83 5.34
C GLY A 124 -23.08 13.79 6.85
N GLY A 125 -22.69 14.94 7.41
CA GLY A 125 -22.58 15.08 8.86
C GLY A 125 -23.96 15.04 9.52
N THR A 126 -24.11 14.24 10.56
CA THR A 126 -25.24 14.35 11.45
C THR A 126 -25.09 15.61 12.31
N THR A 127 -26.03 16.52 12.22
CA THR A 127 -26.10 17.65 13.15
C THR A 127 -26.50 17.11 14.53
N THR A 128 -25.53 16.98 15.41
CA THR A 128 -25.82 16.71 16.82
C THR A 128 -26.15 18.04 17.52
N ALA A 129 -27.24 18.05 18.28
CA ALA A 129 -27.59 19.19 19.12
C ALA A 129 -26.66 19.34 20.34
N GLU A 130 -25.77 18.37 20.57
CA GLU A 130 -24.77 18.43 21.61
C GLU A 130 -23.70 19.47 21.31
N LYS A 131 -23.55 20.41 22.21
CA LYS A 131 -22.43 21.35 22.16
C LYS A 131 -21.12 20.55 22.34
N PRO A 132 -20.09 20.87 21.53
CA PRO A 132 -18.78 20.27 21.76
C PRO A 132 -18.36 20.55 23.22
N PRO A 133 -17.68 19.59 23.86
CA PRO A 133 -17.17 19.77 25.22
C PRO A 133 -16.28 21.04 25.26
N PRO A 134 -16.30 21.78 26.37
CA PRO A 134 -15.46 22.96 26.49
C PRO A 134 -13.98 22.56 26.27
N ALA A 135 -13.30 23.29 25.41
CA ALA A 135 -11.87 23.06 25.18
C ALA A 135 -11.08 23.39 26.46
N ASP A 136 -10.22 22.50 26.89
CA ASP A 136 -9.28 22.78 27.99
C ASP A 136 -8.16 23.69 27.48
N LEU A 137 -8.26 24.97 27.78
CA LEU A 137 -7.28 25.97 27.33
C LEU A 137 -5.90 25.84 28.01
N ARG A 138 -5.75 24.94 28.98
CA ARG A 138 -4.46 24.65 29.62
C ARG A 138 -3.58 23.76 28.76
N HIS A 139 -4.21 22.97 27.87
CA HIS A 139 -3.53 22.02 26.98
C HIS A 139 -3.82 22.42 25.52
N VAL A 140 -3.19 23.50 25.10
CA VAL A 140 -3.32 24.01 23.73
C VAL A 140 -2.00 23.81 22.99
N ARG A 141 -2.08 23.30 21.77
CA ARG A 141 -0.92 23.19 20.91
C ARG A 141 -0.43 24.60 20.51
N VAL A 142 0.69 25.02 21.06
CA VAL A 142 1.35 26.30 20.79
C VAL A 142 2.51 26.13 19.82
N VAL A 143 3.20 25.00 19.88
CA VAL A 143 4.36 24.70 19.03
C VAL A 143 3.87 24.13 17.70
N PRO A 144 4.10 24.81 16.56
CA PRO A 144 3.78 24.25 15.24
C PRO A 144 4.71 23.10 14.88
N GLN A 145 4.29 22.27 13.92
CA GLN A 145 5.03 21.09 13.49
C GLN A 145 6.45 21.43 13.01
N GLU A 146 6.60 22.50 12.25
CA GLU A 146 7.87 22.95 11.69
C GLU A 146 8.91 23.30 12.79
N SER A 147 8.44 23.85 13.92
CA SER A 147 9.28 24.12 15.08
C SER A 147 9.70 22.84 15.79
N ALA A 148 8.79 21.86 15.85
CA ALA A 148 9.10 20.54 16.42
C ALA A 148 10.11 19.78 15.55
N GLU A 149 9.96 19.84 14.21
CA GLU A 149 10.91 19.27 13.26
C GLU A 149 12.31 19.87 13.42
N PHE A 150 12.40 21.19 13.47
CA PHE A 150 13.67 21.88 13.68
C PHE A 150 14.34 21.50 15.01
N SER A 151 13.56 21.33 16.07
CA SER A 151 14.08 20.92 17.37
C SER A 151 14.53 19.46 17.37
N GLY A 152 13.80 18.59 16.67
CA GLY A 152 14.18 17.18 16.49
C GLY A 152 15.42 16.99 15.64
N ASP A 153 15.62 17.78 14.60
CA ASP A 153 16.83 17.74 13.75
C ASP A 153 18.11 18.07 14.53
N LYS A 154 18.02 18.94 15.54
CA LYS A 154 19.16 19.20 16.44
C LYS A 154 19.55 17.95 17.23
N VAL A 155 18.58 17.16 17.65
CA VAL A 155 18.83 15.89 18.36
C VAL A 155 19.38 14.84 17.38
N LEU A 156 18.81 14.79 16.17
CA LEU A 156 19.28 13.90 15.11
C LEU A 156 20.76 14.11 14.79
N GLY A 157 21.23 15.37 14.79
CA GLY A 157 22.62 15.71 14.56
C GLY A 157 23.61 15.02 15.53
N GLN A 158 23.14 14.62 16.70
CA GLN A 158 23.95 13.89 17.70
C GLN A 158 24.03 12.38 17.41
N LEU A 159 23.10 11.82 16.64
CA LEU A 159 23.02 10.40 16.32
C LEU A 159 23.80 10.00 15.06
N GLY A 160 24.24 10.98 14.27
CA GLY A 160 24.96 10.76 13.01
C GLY A 160 24.05 10.51 11.80
N ALA A 161 24.64 10.40 10.63
CA ALA A 161 23.98 10.36 9.33
C ALA A 161 23.25 9.05 8.97
N TYR A 162 23.06 8.16 9.94
CA TYR A 162 22.41 6.86 9.69
C TYR A 162 20.88 6.91 9.81
N TYR A 163 20.35 7.96 10.42
CA TYR A 163 18.95 8.08 10.77
C TYR A 163 18.30 9.29 10.12
N LEU A 164 16.99 9.16 9.93
CA LEU A 164 16.08 10.24 9.54
C LEU A 164 14.98 10.33 10.60
N VAL A 165 14.43 11.51 10.77
CA VAL A 165 13.20 11.67 11.53
C VAL A 165 12.04 11.40 10.61
N GLY A 166 11.12 10.53 11.02
CA GLY A 166 9.87 10.27 10.28
C GLY A 166 8.81 11.34 10.59
N ASP A 167 7.59 11.06 10.14
CA ASP A 167 6.47 12.01 10.27
C ASP A 167 6.12 12.26 11.74
N TYR A 168 5.94 13.55 12.07
CA TYR A 168 5.51 13.98 13.39
C TYR A 168 4.00 13.81 13.55
N SER A 169 3.59 13.23 14.68
CA SER A 169 2.20 13.19 15.13
C SER A 169 2.04 13.84 16.48
N VAL A 170 0.95 14.60 16.66
CA VAL A 170 0.63 15.19 17.96
C VAL A 170 -0.22 14.24 18.78
N GLN A 171 0.13 14.05 20.04
CA GLN A 171 -0.62 13.17 20.94
C GLN A 171 -0.59 13.68 22.38
N SER A 172 -1.48 13.15 23.21
CA SER A 172 -1.49 13.46 24.63
C SER A 172 -0.69 12.40 25.38
N GLU A 173 0.31 12.82 26.13
CA GLU A 173 1.09 12.00 27.04
C GLU A 173 1.01 12.58 28.45
N ASN A 174 0.52 11.81 29.41
CA ASN A 174 0.33 12.26 30.80
C ASN A 174 -0.43 13.59 30.95
N GLY A 175 -1.38 13.84 30.04
CA GLY A 175 -2.19 15.06 30.02
C GLY A 175 -1.53 16.26 29.35
N GLN A 176 -0.31 16.14 28.82
CA GLN A 176 0.37 17.18 28.03
C GLN A 176 0.38 16.82 26.55
N LEU A 177 0.33 17.84 25.69
CA LEU A 177 0.46 17.62 24.25
C LEU A 177 1.93 17.56 23.86
N VAL A 178 2.27 16.50 23.13
CA VAL A 178 3.62 16.26 22.61
C VAL A 178 3.60 15.92 21.13
N TRP A 179 4.61 16.36 20.41
CA TRP A 179 4.95 15.89 19.07
C TRP A 179 5.84 14.67 19.20
N VAL A 180 5.50 13.60 18.50
CA VAL A 180 6.27 12.36 18.50
C VAL A 180 6.60 11.98 17.07
N ALA A 181 7.87 11.67 16.81
CA ALA A 181 8.32 11.18 15.51
C ALA A 181 9.23 9.95 15.69
N PRO A 182 9.09 8.92 14.85
CA PRO A 182 10.00 7.79 14.86
C PRO A 182 11.34 8.18 14.27
N LEU A 183 12.40 7.52 14.72
CA LEU A 183 13.68 7.52 14.03
C LEU A 183 13.67 6.39 13.01
N ASP A 184 13.85 6.76 11.76
CA ASP A 184 13.93 5.85 10.63
C ASP A 184 15.37 5.76 10.08
N PHE A 185 15.64 4.85 9.15
CA PHE A 185 16.98 4.70 8.58
C PHE A 185 17.12 5.46 7.26
N GLN A 186 18.27 6.09 7.08
CA GLN A 186 18.65 6.70 5.81
C GLN A 186 19.09 5.64 4.79
N GLY A 187 18.14 4.82 4.34
CA GLY A 187 18.36 3.81 3.33
C GLY A 187 18.70 2.42 3.86
N PRO A 188 18.97 1.47 2.95
CA PRO A 188 19.07 0.05 3.29
C PRO A 188 20.35 -0.34 4.04
N VAL A 189 21.46 0.35 3.80
CA VAL A 189 22.77 -0.01 4.39
C VAL A 189 22.80 0.23 5.90
N PRO A 190 22.36 1.39 6.42
CA PRO A 190 22.23 1.60 7.86
C PRO A 190 21.31 0.60 8.53
N TRP A 191 20.19 0.23 7.88
CA TRP A 191 19.28 -0.77 8.41
C TRP A 191 19.94 -2.16 8.51
N LEU A 192 20.67 -2.59 7.48
CA LEU A 192 21.39 -3.88 7.50
C LEU A 192 22.44 -3.93 8.62
N ALA A 193 23.05 -2.79 8.95
CA ALA A 193 24.07 -2.71 10.00
C ALA A 193 23.48 -2.70 11.43
N ARG A 194 22.27 -2.16 11.62
CA ARG A 194 21.68 -1.92 12.94
C ARG A 194 20.48 -2.81 13.25
N GLY A 195 19.63 -3.08 12.28
CA GLY A 195 18.47 -3.98 12.38
C GLY A 195 17.26 -3.44 13.13
N THR A 196 17.44 -2.44 14.01
CA THR A 196 16.36 -1.84 14.81
C THR A 196 16.57 -0.34 14.94
N SER A 197 15.47 0.44 14.91
CA SER A 197 15.53 1.88 15.17
C SER A 197 15.87 2.15 16.64
N PRO A 198 16.64 3.19 16.93
CA PRO A 198 17.02 3.52 18.30
C PRO A 198 15.86 4.04 19.16
N GLY A 199 14.73 4.42 18.58
CA GLY A 199 13.61 4.94 19.32
C GLY A 199 12.86 6.06 18.63
N VAL A 200 12.41 7.03 19.42
CA VAL A 200 11.56 8.14 18.98
C VAL A 200 12.07 9.47 19.49
N ILE A 201 11.77 10.52 18.77
CA ILE A 201 11.95 11.91 19.21
C ILE A 201 10.62 12.42 19.76
N VAL A 202 10.67 13.05 20.91
CA VAL A 202 9.53 13.68 21.56
C VAL A 202 9.83 15.16 21.79
N VAL A 203 8.92 16.03 21.35
CA VAL A 203 9.01 17.48 21.49
C VAL A 203 7.72 17.98 22.14
N SER A 204 7.83 18.89 23.11
CA SER A 204 6.62 19.50 23.69
C SER A 204 5.83 20.25 22.60
N ALA A 205 4.51 20.01 22.55
CA ALA A 205 3.61 20.78 21.69
C ALA A 205 3.04 22.02 22.39
N GLU A 206 3.25 22.14 23.71
CA GLU A 206 2.72 23.24 24.55
C GLU A 206 3.79 24.25 24.94
N ASN A 207 5.06 23.82 25.07
CA ASN A 207 6.14 24.67 25.52
C ASN A 207 7.25 24.77 24.44
N PRO A 208 7.42 25.92 23.78
CA PRO A 208 8.44 26.11 22.75
C PRO A 208 9.89 26.10 23.28
N ASP A 209 10.08 26.35 24.58
CA ASP A 209 11.40 26.37 25.20
C ASP A 209 11.84 24.99 25.72
N ALA A 210 10.96 24.01 25.71
CA ALA A 210 11.28 22.65 26.11
C ALA A 210 12.24 21.99 25.10
N PRO A 211 13.32 21.37 25.55
CA PRO A 211 14.24 20.67 24.64
C PRO A 211 13.56 19.44 24.04
N ALA A 212 13.93 19.10 22.80
CA ALA A 212 13.55 17.83 22.22
C ALA A 212 14.28 16.67 22.92
N GLU A 213 13.56 15.60 23.18
CA GLU A 213 14.05 14.41 23.86
C GLU A 213 14.15 13.22 22.91
N LEU A 214 15.29 12.54 22.98
CA LEU A 214 15.46 11.23 22.33
C LEU A 214 15.10 10.13 23.34
N ARG A 215 14.07 9.37 23.07
CA ARG A 215 13.66 8.23 23.89
C ARG A 215 14.07 6.92 23.26
N GLN A 216 14.98 6.22 23.90
CA GLN A 216 15.56 4.95 23.45
C GLN A 216 15.04 3.73 24.23
N ARG A 217 13.89 3.83 24.89
CA ARG A 217 13.39 2.79 25.79
C ARG A 217 13.11 1.47 25.10
N GLN A 218 12.51 1.51 23.89
CA GLN A 218 12.20 0.32 23.12
C GLN A 218 12.60 0.48 21.66
N PRO A 219 13.52 -0.37 21.16
CA PRO A 219 13.89 -0.35 19.77
C PRO A 219 12.74 -0.83 18.88
N LEU A 220 12.38 -0.03 17.88
CA LEU A 220 11.35 -0.39 16.91
C LEU A 220 11.93 -1.41 15.90
N ARG A 221 11.37 -2.60 15.88
CA ARG A 221 11.76 -3.68 14.97
C ARG A 221 11.12 -3.53 13.58
N TYR A 222 9.84 -3.17 13.57
CA TYR A 222 9.08 -2.97 12.35
C TYR A 222 8.98 -1.48 12.09
N ILE A 223 9.61 -1.02 11.00
CA ILE A 223 9.65 0.39 10.62
C ILE A 223 9.42 0.52 9.10
N PRO A 224 8.92 1.67 8.60
CA PRO A 224 8.65 1.87 7.18
C PRO A 224 9.86 1.65 6.28
N SER A 225 11.05 2.13 6.67
CA SER A 225 12.29 2.02 5.88
C SER A 225 13.00 0.67 5.98
N ALA A 226 12.58 -0.22 6.87
CA ALA A 226 13.20 -1.53 7.02
C ALA A 226 13.03 -2.39 5.76
N LEU A 227 13.94 -3.33 5.56
CA LEU A 227 13.90 -4.25 4.42
C LEU A 227 13.22 -5.57 4.79
N LEU A 228 12.81 -6.29 3.75
CA LEU A 228 12.27 -7.63 3.85
C LEU A 228 11.09 -7.70 4.86
N ASN A 229 11.11 -8.68 5.73
CA ASN A 229 10.02 -8.93 6.69
C ASN A 229 10.00 -7.96 7.88
N ALA A 230 11.03 -7.13 8.06
CA ALA A 230 11.05 -6.08 9.08
C ALA A 230 10.38 -4.78 8.59
N ASN A 231 10.08 -4.67 7.29
CA ASN A 231 9.29 -3.55 6.77
C ASN A 231 7.87 -3.59 7.35
N LEU A 232 7.46 -2.49 7.96
CA LEU A 232 6.19 -2.38 8.66
C LEU A 232 4.99 -2.65 7.74
N GLN A 233 4.93 -2.01 6.58
CA GLN A 233 3.84 -2.20 5.63
C GLN A 233 3.73 -3.65 5.19
N ARG A 234 4.86 -4.30 4.91
CA ARG A 234 4.89 -5.71 4.54
C ARG A 234 4.46 -6.62 5.69
N HIS A 235 4.89 -6.30 6.91
CA HIS A 235 4.48 -7.06 8.10
C HIS A 235 2.96 -7.03 8.29
N VAL A 236 2.36 -5.85 8.18
CA VAL A 236 0.90 -5.68 8.27
C VAL A 236 0.19 -6.34 7.09
N TYR A 237 0.69 -6.14 5.85
CA TYR A 237 0.12 -6.76 4.66
C TYR A 237 0.09 -8.29 4.73
N MET A 238 1.13 -8.92 5.25
CA MET A 238 1.17 -10.39 5.41
C MET A 238 0.05 -10.91 6.31
N ARG A 239 -0.48 -10.08 7.19
CA ARG A 239 -1.53 -10.43 8.14
C ARG A 239 -2.92 -9.95 7.69
N TYR A 240 -2.98 -8.76 7.08
CA TYR A 240 -4.22 -8.06 6.72
C TYR A 240 -4.29 -7.71 5.22
N GLY A 241 -3.68 -8.48 4.34
CA GLY A 241 -3.61 -8.17 2.90
C GLY A 241 -4.93 -8.24 2.14
N THR A 242 -6.04 -8.60 2.81
CA THR A 242 -7.41 -8.50 2.31
C THR A 242 -8.09 -7.18 2.66
N GLU A 243 -7.37 -6.28 3.32
CA GLU A 243 -7.81 -4.93 3.67
C GLU A 243 -6.87 -3.91 2.99
N LEU A 244 -7.33 -2.67 2.83
CA LEU A 244 -6.47 -1.55 2.44
C LEU A 244 -5.72 -1.04 3.66
N LEU A 245 -4.43 -0.78 3.49
CA LEU A 245 -3.66 -0.05 4.49
C LEU A 245 -3.82 1.44 4.17
N LEU A 246 -4.57 2.17 5.00
CA LEU A 246 -4.91 3.58 4.76
C LEU A 246 -3.85 4.50 5.32
N GLU A 247 -3.62 4.42 6.62
CA GLU A 247 -2.72 5.32 7.32
C GLU A 247 -1.89 4.54 8.34
N THR A 248 -0.68 5.02 8.57
CA THR A 248 0.22 4.46 9.58
C THR A 248 0.75 5.60 10.42
N THR A 249 0.41 5.61 11.70
CA THR A 249 0.84 6.61 12.69
C THR A 249 1.62 5.95 13.81
N LEU A 250 2.63 6.65 14.32
CA LEU A 250 3.29 6.24 15.54
C LEU A 250 2.56 6.84 16.75
N GLN A 251 2.25 6.02 17.73
CA GLN A 251 1.65 6.46 18.98
C GLN A 251 2.44 5.93 20.17
N LEU A 252 2.42 6.69 21.26
CA LEU A 252 2.90 6.24 22.56
C LEU A 252 1.75 5.59 23.32
N ASP A 253 1.98 4.42 23.89
CA ASP A 253 0.98 3.83 24.78
C ASP A 253 0.98 4.50 26.18
N ALA A 254 0.12 4.03 27.08
CA ALA A 254 0.00 4.57 28.44
C ALA A 254 1.31 4.45 29.26
N ALA A 255 2.23 3.58 28.86
CA ALA A 255 3.55 3.42 29.49
C ALA A 255 4.62 4.33 28.82
N GLY A 256 4.26 5.04 27.74
CA GLY A 256 5.17 5.86 26.94
C GLY A 256 5.98 5.03 25.92
N ASP A 257 5.57 3.79 25.65
CA ASP A 257 6.24 2.93 24.69
C ASP A 257 5.71 3.18 23.26
N PRO A 258 6.59 3.32 22.25
CA PRO A 258 6.18 3.60 20.89
C PRO A 258 5.56 2.37 20.21
N LYS A 259 4.40 2.56 19.59
CA LYS A 259 3.69 1.55 18.80
C LYS A 259 3.21 2.16 17.49
N TYR A 260 3.33 1.42 16.41
CA TYR A 260 2.68 1.80 15.17
C TYR A 260 1.22 1.37 15.20
N VAL A 261 0.38 2.31 14.88
CA VAL A 261 -1.07 2.13 14.71
C VAL A 261 -1.36 2.21 13.22
N VAL A 262 -1.94 1.17 12.67
CA VAL A 262 -2.26 1.08 11.23
C VAL A 262 -3.77 1.05 11.06
N THR A 263 -4.28 2.01 10.30
CA THR A 263 -5.68 2.07 9.94
C THR A 263 -5.93 1.21 8.72
N LEU A 264 -6.86 0.26 8.86
CA LEU A 264 -7.29 -0.64 7.81
C LEU A 264 -8.64 -0.21 7.27
N GLY A 265 -8.87 -0.41 5.98
CA GLY A 265 -10.12 -0.02 5.35
C GLY A 265 -10.53 -0.89 4.17
N ARG A 266 -11.70 -0.58 3.63
CA ARG A 266 -12.25 -1.19 2.41
C ARG A 266 -12.79 -0.10 1.48
N PRO A 267 -12.69 -0.29 0.17
CA PRO A 267 -13.31 0.63 -0.77
C PRO A 267 -14.83 0.56 -0.66
N THR A 268 -15.49 1.68 -0.86
CA THR A 268 -16.96 1.78 -0.79
C THR A 268 -17.62 1.55 -2.15
N ILE A 269 -17.37 2.44 -3.10
CA ILE A 269 -18.05 2.45 -4.41
C ILE A 269 -16.98 2.54 -5.50
N GLY A 270 -16.91 1.50 -6.34
CA GLY A 270 -15.91 1.46 -7.40
C GLY A 270 -14.49 1.62 -6.86
N TRP A 271 -13.81 2.70 -7.26
CA TRP A 271 -12.48 3.07 -6.77
C TRP A 271 -12.51 4.32 -5.88
N SER A 272 -13.68 4.82 -5.56
CA SER A 272 -13.87 6.06 -4.81
C SER A 272 -14.31 5.78 -3.39
N GLY A 273 -13.70 6.50 -2.48
CA GLY A 273 -14.03 6.42 -1.06
C GLY A 273 -13.52 5.16 -0.38
N GLU A 274 -13.21 5.31 0.89
CA GLU A 274 -12.72 4.24 1.74
C GLU A 274 -13.43 4.32 3.10
N ILE A 275 -13.80 3.17 3.64
CA ILE A 275 -14.36 3.07 4.99
C ILE A 275 -13.32 2.41 5.88
N VAL A 276 -13.04 3.02 7.02
CA VAL A 276 -12.22 2.41 8.07
C VAL A 276 -12.95 1.20 8.63
N THR A 277 -12.30 0.05 8.61
CA THR A 277 -12.86 -1.22 9.12
C THR A 277 -12.23 -1.62 10.44
N ALA A 278 -10.96 -1.33 10.63
CA ALA A 278 -10.22 -1.66 11.84
C ALA A 278 -9.02 -0.73 12.05
N VAL A 279 -8.55 -0.69 13.29
CA VAL A 279 -7.29 -0.07 13.69
C VAL A 279 -6.48 -1.13 14.44
N VAL A 280 -5.24 -1.38 14.03
CA VAL A 280 -4.40 -2.47 14.54
C VAL A 280 -3.00 -1.98 14.91
#